data_0c04b071c5883a3b817f03013ae59204
#
_entry.id   0c04b071c5883a3b817f03013ae59204
#
_cell.length_a   1.000
_cell.length_b   1.000
_cell.length_c   1.000
_cell.angle_alpha   90.00
_cell.angle_beta   90.00
_cell.angle_gamma   90.00
#
_symmetry.space_group_name_H-M   'P 1'
#
loop_
_entity.id
_entity.type
_entity.pdbx_description
1 polymer ?
#
loop_
_entity_poly.entity_id
_entity_poly.type
_entity_poly.pdbx_seq_one_letter_code
_entity_poly.pdbx_strand_id
1 'polypeptide(L)'
;MTTHKKEDGLSGLSVRQLRDRRRRAARRAPDLETIISGSLQNQRRRCGKEGCRCARGELHGPYLYLSMRVGRRTQMVYVPAELAGEVGQAVAANAEVQAALADISAINLELLRRGKLG
;
A
#
# COMPACT_ATOMS: atom_id res chain seq x y z
N MET A 1 25.73 10.90 6.56
CA MET A 1 25.28 11.01 7.16
C MET A 1 24.30 11.88 7.09
N THR A 2 24.24 12.53 6.60
CA THR A 2 23.34 13.44 6.55
C THR A 2 22.08 13.23 5.88
N THR A 3 21.97 12.32 4.96
CA THR A 3 20.73 12.12 4.31
C THR A 3 19.67 11.72 5.25
N HIS A 4 20.05 11.20 6.37
CA HIS A 4 19.06 10.75 7.28
C HIS A 4 18.35 11.84 7.96
N LYS A 5 18.85 13.05 7.87
CA LYS A 5 18.22 14.08 8.54
C LYS A 5 16.85 14.33 8.13
N LYS A 6 16.54 14.18 6.87
CA LYS A 6 15.23 14.45 6.46
C LYS A 6 14.31 13.42 6.91
N GLU A 7 14.71 12.20 6.83
CA GLU A 7 13.86 11.15 7.19
C GLU A 7 13.75 11.13 8.59
N ASP A 8 14.82 11.62 9.25
CA ASP A 8 14.81 11.57 10.57
C ASP A 8 14.45 12.80 11.17
N GLY A 9 13.72 13.67 10.71
CA GLY A 9 13.23 14.83 11.39
C GLY A 9 12.86 14.49 12.81
N LEU A 10 12.75 13.21 13.10
CA LEU A 10 12.43 12.71 14.43
C LEU A 10 13.51 13.00 15.45
N SER A 11 14.77 13.07 15.05
CA SER A 11 15.84 13.28 16.01
C SER A 11 15.74 14.64 16.71
N GLY A 12 15.09 15.61 16.08
CA GLY A 12 14.92 16.92 16.67
C GLY A 12 13.71 17.07 17.58
N LEU A 13 12.89 16.02 17.71
CA LEU A 13 11.68 16.09 18.51
C LEU A 13 11.93 15.63 19.93
N SER A 14 11.17 16.17 20.86
CA SER A 14 11.25 15.71 22.25
C SER A 14 10.57 14.35 22.38
N VAL A 15 10.83 13.66 23.47
CA VAL A 15 10.17 12.39 23.75
C VAL A 15 8.65 12.57 23.76
N ARG A 16 8.18 13.66 24.34
CA ARG A 16 6.75 13.93 24.38
C ARG A 16 6.17 14.10 22.98
N GLN A 17 6.86 14.85 22.13
CA GLN A 17 6.42 15.04 20.75
C GLN A 17 6.44 13.73 19.97
N LEU A 18 7.43 12.89 20.20
CA LEU A 18 7.49 11.59 19.56
C LEU A 18 6.32 10.72 19.98
N ARG A 19 6.01 10.70 21.26
CA ARG A 19 4.90 9.90 21.76
C ARG A 19 3.55 10.40 21.24
N ASP A 20 3.38 11.70 21.16
CA ASP A 20 2.14 12.26 20.60
C ASP A 20 2.00 11.92 19.13
N ARG A 21 3.09 12.00 18.40
CA ARG A 21 3.09 11.66 16.98
C ARG A 21 2.79 10.17 16.77
N ARG A 22 3.34 9.31 17.62
CA ARG A 22 3.06 7.88 17.58
C ARG A 22 1.59 7.60 17.82
N ARG A 23 0.99 8.29 18.78
CA ARG A 23 -0.42 8.11 19.09
C ARG A 23 -1.31 8.54 17.92
N ARG A 24 -0.98 9.65 17.28
CA ARG A 24 -1.74 10.09 16.12
C ARG A 24 -1.61 9.11 14.96
N ALA A 25 -0.42 8.58 14.74
CA ALA A 25 -0.23 7.59 13.67
C ALA A 25 -1.05 6.33 13.95
N ALA A 26 -1.10 5.90 15.20
CA ALA A 26 -1.88 4.71 15.56
C ALA A 26 -3.37 4.91 15.34
N ARG A 27 -3.85 6.14 15.43
CA ARG A 27 -5.26 6.42 15.24
C ARG A 27 -5.68 6.61 13.80
N ARG A 28 -4.73 6.69 12.87
CA ARG A 28 -5.06 6.87 11.47
C ARG A 28 -5.51 5.60 10.80
N ALA A 29 -5.44 4.47 11.47
CA ALA A 29 -5.74 3.19 10.84
C ALA A 29 -7.19 3.14 10.36
N PRO A 30 -7.43 2.82 9.11
CA PRO A 30 -8.79 2.65 8.61
C PRO A 30 -9.36 1.31 9.07
N ASP A 31 -10.57 1.01 8.63
CA ASP A 31 -11.20 -0.27 8.95
C ASP A 31 -10.37 -1.40 8.37
N LEU A 32 -9.82 -2.22 9.24
CA LEU A 32 -8.95 -3.30 8.82
C LEU A 32 -9.69 -4.47 8.17
N GLU A 33 -11.01 -4.52 8.33
CA GLU A 33 -11.77 -5.63 7.77
C GLU A 33 -11.86 -5.58 6.26
N THR A 34 -11.66 -4.43 5.67
CA THR A 34 -11.86 -4.28 4.24
C THR A 34 -10.60 -3.93 3.48
N ILE A 35 -9.44 -4.04 4.09
CA ILE A 35 -8.21 -3.72 3.37
C ILE A 35 -7.79 -4.87 2.46
N ILE A 36 -7.12 -4.52 1.39
CA ILE A 36 -6.49 -5.49 0.51
C ILE A 36 -5.03 -5.10 0.31
N SER A 37 -4.14 -6.03 0.60
CA SER A 37 -2.71 -5.81 0.39
C SER A 37 -2.37 -6.25 -1.02
N GLY A 38 -2.32 -5.33 -1.94
CA GLY A 38 -2.02 -5.64 -3.33
C GLY A 38 -1.91 -4.38 -4.15
N SER A 39 -1.80 -4.55 -5.44
CA SER A 39 -1.74 -3.42 -6.36
C SER A 39 -2.66 -3.66 -7.54
N LEU A 40 -3.24 -2.59 -8.06
CA LEU A 40 -4.13 -2.68 -9.21
C LEU A 40 -3.34 -2.42 -10.48
N GLN A 41 -3.62 -3.21 -11.50
CA GLN A 41 -2.96 -3.11 -12.78
C GLN A 41 -3.98 -3.20 -13.90
N ASN A 42 -3.82 -2.37 -14.90
CA ASN A 42 -4.63 -2.49 -16.11
C ASN A 42 -3.85 -3.30 -17.11
N GLN A 43 -4.50 -4.27 -17.71
CA GLN A 43 -3.87 -5.13 -18.70
C GLN A 43 -4.69 -5.19 -19.97
N ARG A 44 -4.01 -5.19 -21.10
CA ARG A 44 -4.62 -5.44 -22.38
C ARG A 44 -4.14 -6.77 -22.86
N ARG A 45 -5.03 -7.51 -23.50
CA ARG A 45 -4.71 -8.89 -23.86
C ARG A 45 -5.13 -9.23 -25.27
N ARG A 46 -4.43 -10.21 -25.84
CA ARG A 46 -4.83 -10.83 -27.05
C ARG A 46 -5.70 -12.01 -26.69
N CYS A 47 -6.81 -12.20 -27.36
CA CYS A 47 -7.60 -13.39 -27.16
C CYS A 47 -7.10 -14.46 -28.12
N GLY A 48 -7.47 -15.67 -27.95
CA GLY A 48 -7.04 -16.75 -28.84
C GLY A 48 -7.91 -16.92 -30.05
N LYS A 49 -8.88 -16.04 -30.34
CA LYS A 49 -9.79 -16.21 -31.44
C LYS A 49 -9.18 -15.76 -32.77
N GLU A 50 -9.29 -16.60 -33.77
CA GLU A 50 -8.85 -16.22 -35.10
C GLU A 50 -9.73 -15.13 -35.62
N GLY A 51 -9.18 -14.21 -36.37
CA GLY A 51 -9.94 -13.14 -36.97
C GLY A 51 -10.30 -12.00 -36.04
N CYS A 52 -9.89 -12.09 -34.78
CA CYS A 52 -10.16 -11.02 -33.85
C CYS A 52 -9.21 -9.85 -34.08
N ARG A 53 -9.68 -8.63 -33.88
CA ARG A 53 -8.88 -7.44 -34.07
C ARG A 53 -7.61 -7.42 -33.23
N CYS A 54 -7.61 -8.09 -32.11
CA CYS A 54 -6.44 -8.09 -31.24
C CYS A 54 -5.22 -8.73 -31.91
N ALA A 55 -5.46 -9.60 -32.87
CA ALA A 55 -4.38 -10.19 -33.65
C ALA A 55 -3.71 -9.17 -34.53
N ARG A 56 -4.35 -8.03 -34.81
CA ARG A 56 -3.80 -6.98 -35.64
C ARG A 56 -3.24 -5.82 -34.81
N GLY A 57 -3.12 -6.02 -33.52
CA GLY A 57 -2.57 -4.97 -32.66
C GLY A 57 -3.56 -4.25 -31.77
N GLU A 58 -4.86 -4.47 -31.99
CA GLU A 58 -5.86 -3.84 -31.12
C GLU A 58 -6.20 -4.79 -30.01
N LEU A 59 -5.45 -4.76 -28.95
CA LEU A 59 -5.64 -5.68 -27.82
C LEU A 59 -6.95 -5.40 -27.10
N HIS A 60 -7.47 -6.43 -26.46
CA HIS A 60 -8.68 -6.29 -25.63
C HIS A 60 -8.35 -5.60 -24.33
N GLY A 61 -9.34 -4.94 -23.80
CA GLY A 61 -9.20 -4.27 -22.52
C GLY A 61 -9.21 -2.77 -22.66
N PRO A 62 -8.72 -2.04 -21.64
CA PRO A 62 -7.98 -2.59 -20.51
C PRO A 62 -8.88 -3.34 -19.54
N TYR A 63 -8.32 -4.37 -18.94
CA TYR A 63 -8.98 -5.11 -17.88
C TYR A 63 -8.23 -4.83 -16.59
N LEU A 64 -8.97 -4.64 -15.51
CA LEU A 64 -8.37 -4.34 -14.23
C LEU A 64 -8.09 -5.65 -13.49
N TYR A 65 -6.87 -5.79 -13.02
CA TYR A 65 -6.46 -6.93 -12.22
C TYR A 65 -5.87 -6.47 -10.91
N LEU A 66 -6.12 -7.27 -9.88
CA LEU A 66 -5.46 -7.08 -8.59
C LEU A 66 -4.32 -8.08 -8.52
N SER A 67 -3.12 -7.57 -8.27
CA SER A 67 -1.96 -8.42 -8.06
C SER A 67 -1.68 -8.45 -6.57
N MET A 68 -1.66 -9.64 -5.97
CA MET A 68 -1.35 -9.75 -4.56
C MET A 68 -0.53 -10.98 -4.27
N ARG A 69 0.23 -10.91 -3.20
CA ARG A 69 1.01 -12.05 -2.77
C ARG A 69 0.23 -12.84 -1.75
N VAL A 70 0.11 -14.14 -2.00
CA VAL A 70 -0.52 -15.04 -1.06
C VAL A 70 0.53 -16.09 -0.75
N GLY A 71 1.12 -16.01 0.43
CA GLY A 71 2.25 -16.84 0.76
C GLY A 71 3.44 -16.45 -0.10
N ARG A 72 3.99 -17.41 -0.83
CA ARG A 72 5.14 -17.16 -1.70
C ARG A 72 4.78 -16.91 -3.15
N ARG A 73 3.50 -16.92 -3.46
CA ARG A 73 3.06 -16.76 -4.84
C ARG A 73 2.37 -15.44 -5.07
N THR A 74 2.53 -14.92 -6.27
CA THR A 74 1.77 -13.76 -6.69
C THR A 74 0.55 -14.26 -7.44
N GLN A 75 -0.61 -13.75 -7.05
CA GLN A 75 -1.85 -14.09 -7.73
C GLN A 75 -2.40 -12.86 -8.43
N MET A 76 -2.97 -13.08 -9.60
CA MET A 76 -3.63 -12.04 -10.35
C MET A 76 -5.11 -12.36 -10.36
N VAL A 77 -5.92 -11.43 -9.90
CA VAL A 77 -7.36 -11.62 -9.81
C VAL A 77 -8.06 -10.56 -10.64
N TYR A 78 -8.92 -10.99 -11.55
CA TYR A 78 -9.68 -10.04 -12.35
C TYR A 78 -10.65 -9.28 -11.47
N VAL A 79 -10.71 -7.96 -11.67
CA VAL A 79 -11.62 -7.11 -10.91
C VAL A 79 -12.71 -6.62 -11.85
N PRO A 80 -13.96 -7.07 -11.66
CA PRO A 80 -15.06 -6.58 -12.49
C PRO A 80 -15.26 -5.08 -12.32
N ALA A 81 -15.75 -4.43 -13.36
CA ALA A 81 -15.92 -2.99 -13.34
C ALA A 81 -16.77 -2.51 -12.16
N GLU A 82 -17.79 -3.25 -11.82
CA GLU A 82 -18.68 -2.85 -10.73
C GLU A 82 -18.02 -2.93 -9.36
N LEU A 83 -16.91 -3.64 -9.23
CA LEU A 83 -16.19 -3.73 -7.97
C LEU A 83 -14.92 -2.88 -7.95
N ALA A 84 -14.60 -2.22 -9.06
CA ALA A 84 -13.35 -1.48 -9.17
C ALA A 84 -13.21 -0.39 -8.10
N GLY A 85 -14.29 0.31 -7.81
CA GLY A 85 -14.25 1.36 -6.79
C GLY A 85 -13.98 0.80 -5.41
N GLU A 86 -14.69 -0.26 -5.05
CA GLU A 86 -14.54 -0.90 -3.77
C GLU A 86 -13.13 -1.47 -3.57
N VAL A 87 -12.62 -2.15 -4.58
CA VAL A 87 -11.29 -2.73 -4.52
C VAL A 87 -10.24 -1.62 -4.44
N GLY A 88 -10.44 -0.54 -5.21
CA GLY A 88 -9.53 0.60 -5.16
C GLY A 88 -9.46 1.22 -3.77
N GLN A 89 -10.61 1.35 -3.10
CA GLN A 89 -10.64 1.88 -1.75
C GLN A 89 -9.95 0.94 -0.77
N ALA A 90 -10.13 -0.37 -0.94
CA ALA A 90 -9.50 -1.34 -0.07
C ALA A 90 -7.97 -1.32 -0.21
N VAL A 91 -7.48 -1.17 -1.43
CA VAL A 91 -6.05 -1.08 -1.68
C VAL A 91 -5.48 0.21 -1.10
N ALA A 92 -6.20 1.32 -1.29
CA ALA A 92 -5.77 2.61 -0.73
C ALA A 92 -5.75 2.58 0.80
N ALA A 93 -6.74 1.93 1.41
CA ALA A 93 -6.79 1.80 2.86
C ALA A 93 -5.59 1.01 3.37
N ASN A 94 -5.17 -0.03 2.65
CA ASN A 94 -3.99 -0.77 3.05
C ASN A 94 -2.74 0.09 2.97
N ALA A 95 -2.63 0.95 1.96
CA ALA A 95 -1.49 1.84 1.84
C ALA A 95 -1.40 2.78 3.05
N GLU A 96 -2.55 3.25 3.54
CA GLU A 96 -2.57 4.09 4.74
C GLU A 96 -2.14 3.34 5.98
N VAL A 97 -2.55 2.07 6.10
CA VAL A 97 -2.12 1.24 7.22
C VAL A 97 -0.62 1.05 7.18
N GLN A 98 -0.08 0.76 6.01
CA GLN A 98 1.36 0.54 5.87
C GLN A 98 2.13 1.82 6.19
N ALA A 99 1.64 2.97 5.77
CA ALA A 99 2.28 4.24 6.08
C ALA A 99 2.26 4.50 7.59
N ALA A 100 1.15 4.22 8.25
CA ALA A 100 1.05 4.40 9.69
C ALA A 100 2.01 3.47 10.44
N LEU A 101 2.11 2.22 10.00
CA LEU A 101 3.03 1.27 10.61
C LEU A 101 4.48 1.72 10.45
N ALA A 102 4.82 2.24 9.28
CA ALA A 102 6.16 2.73 9.03
C ALA A 102 6.48 3.92 9.93
N ASP A 103 5.54 4.85 10.10
CA ASP A 103 5.72 5.99 10.98
C ASP A 103 5.92 5.54 12.43
N ILE A 104 5.07 4.66 12.90
CA ILE A 104 5.15 4.15 14.27
C ILE A 104 6.50 3.48 14.49
N SER A 105 6.91 2.67 13.53
CA SER A 105 8.16 1.94 13.64
C SER A 105 9.36 2.90 13.71
N ALA A 106 9.35 3.94 12.87
CA ALA A 106 10.44 4.92 12.88
C ALA A 106 10.49 5.69 14.21
N ILE A 107 9.32 6.06 14.72
CA ILE A 107 9.24 6.76 16.02
C ILE A 107 9.75 5.86 17.13
N ASN A 108 9.35 4.59 17.10
CA ASN A 108 9.78 3.65 18.13
C ASN A 108 11.28 3.40 18.08
N LEU A 109 11.85 3.42 16.87
CA LEU A 109 13.29 3.28 16.74
C LEU A 109 13.99 4.48 17.40
N GLU A 110 13.49 5.67 17.20
CA GLU A 110 14.09 6.86 17.82
C GLU A 110 13.93 6.81 19.33
N LEU A 111 12.76 6.39 19.81
CA LEU A 111 12.55 6.26 21.24
C LEU A 111 13.47 5.19 21.86
N LEU A 112 13.68 4.10 21.11
CA LEU A 112 14.59 3.06 21.56
C LEU A 112 16.01 3.61 21.70
N ARG A 113 16.46 4.40 20.74
CA ARG A 113 17.79 5.00 20.81
C ARG A 113 17.96 5.88 22.05
N ARG A 114 16.89 6.46 22.52
CA ARG A 114 16.91 7.31 23.71
C ARG A 114 16.59 6.55 24.99
N GLY A 115 16.39 5.24 24.90
CA GLY A 115 16.03 4.44 26.07
C GLY A 115 14.64 4.75 26.61
N LYS A 116 13.75 5.23 25.75
CA LYS A 116 12.40 5.68 26.15
C LYS A 116 11.28 4.99 25.38
N LEU A 117 11.52 3.77 24.97
CA LEU A 117 10.56 3.07 24.12
C LEU A 117 9.20 2.86 24.76
N GLY A 118 9.15 2.64 26.01
CA GLY A 118 7.92 2.38 26.73
C GLY A 118 6.90 3.50 26.76
#